data_afbfade6bc4e2e27874662a8785917b5
#
_entry.id   afbfade6bc4e2e27874662a8785917b5
#
_cell.length_a   1.000
_cell.length_b   1.000
_cell.length_c   1.000
_cell.angle_alpha   90.00
_cell.angle_beta   90.00
_cell.angle_gamma   90.00
#
_symmetry.space_group_name_H-M   'P 1'
#
loop_
_entity.id
_entity.type
_entity.pdbx_description
1 polymer ?
#
loop_
_entity_poly.entity_id
_entity_poly.type
_entity_poly.pdbx_seq_one_letter_code
_entity_poly.pdbx_strand_id
1 'polypeptide(L)'
;MIKLISVINKIKDQKLTLSVAESCTGGKIASSIVSYEGASDFFLGGIVSYSVDSKIRILNIDNQRIEKYGVVSGEIAKEMSIGVKNKFESDISVAVTGNVGSKSADGKSAVGKVFIAINFKNKIDTWAVSYTHLRAHETTDN
;
A
#
# COMPACT_ATOMS: atom_id res chain seq x y z
N MET A 1 4.33 14.95 -15.28
CA MET A 1 4.39 14.23 -14.00
C MET A 1 3.61 14.98 -12.93
N ILE A 2 2.71 14.29 -12.24
CA ILE A 2 1.99 14.88 -11.12
C ILE A 2 2.96 15.02 -9.96
N LYS A 3 3.04 16.22 -9.41
CA LYS A 3 3.90 16.44 -8.24
C LYS A 3 3.16 15.97 -6.99
N LEU A 4 3.84 15.17 -6.18
CA LEU A 4 3.26 14.64 -4.94
C LEU A 4 2.80 15.77 -4.01
N ILE A 5 3.57 16.87 -3.95
CA ILE A 5 3.19 18.02 -3.12
C ILE A 5 1.84 18.61 -3.54
N SER A 6 1.52 18.60 -4.83
CA SER A 6 0.24 19.10 -5.33
C SER A 6 -0.92 18.23 -4.84
N VAL A 7 -0.74 16.92 -4.85
CA VAL A 7 -1.75 15.97 -4.35
C VAL A 7 -1.95 16.15 -2.85
N ILE A 8 -0.86 16.26 -2.10
CA ILE A 8 -0.89 16.47 -0.65
C ILE A 8 -1.63 17.76 -0.32
N ASN A 9 -1.37 18.83 -1.06
CA ASN A 9 -2.05 20.11 -0.84
C ASN A 9 -3.55 20.00 -1.06
N LYS A 10 -3.98 19.24 -2.07
CA LYS A 10 -5.41 18.99 -2.31
C LYS A 10 -6.07 18.23 -1.16
N ILE A 11 -5.36 17.23 -0.64
CA ILE A 11 -5.85 16.45 0.50
C ILE A 11 -6.04 17.38 1.72
N LYS A 12 -5.04 18.22 1.99
CA LYS A 12 -5.09 19.18 3.10
C LYS A 12 -6.20 20.19 2.92
N ASP A 13 -6.32 20.77 1.72
CA ASP A 13 -7.32 21.80 1.43
C ASP A 13 -8.74 21.27 1.57
N GLN A 14 -8.97 20.02 1.23
CA GLN A 14 -10.27 19.38 1.38
C GLN A 14 -10.48 18.78 2.77
N LYS A 15 -9.50 18.91 3.65
CA LYS A 15 -9.56 18.39 5.03
C LYS A 15 -9.83 16.89 5.08
N LEU A 16 -9.25 16.16 4.13
CA LEU A 16 -9.35 14.71 4.08
C LEU A 16 -8.23 14.07 4.90
N THR A 17 -8.48 12.87 5.38
CA THR A 17 -7.50 12.09 6.14
C THR A 17 -7.02 10.89 5.34
N LEU A 18 -5.79 10.47 5.59
CA LEU A 18 -5.11 9.41 4.85
C LEU A 18 -4.52 8.38 5.79
N SER A 19 -4.65 7.12 5.43
CA SER A 19 -3.94 6.02 6.08
C SER A 19 -3.32 5.11 5.01
N VAL A 20 -2.30 4.35 5.39
CA VAL A 20 -1.62 3.45 4.45
C VAL A 20 -1.44 2.06 5.05
N ALA A 21 -1.52 1.05 4.18
CA ALA A 21 -1.15 -0.33 4.52
C ALA A 21 -0.01 -0.74 3.60
N GLU A 22 1.10 -1.16 4.18
CA GLU A 22 2.29 -1.53 3.43
C GLU A 22 2.67 -2.97 3.68
N SER A 23 3.22 -3.62 2.67
CA SER A 23 3.81 -4.94 2.78
C SER A 23 5.25 -4.88 2.28
N CYS A 24 5.45 -5.03 0.98
CA CYS A 24 6.81 -5.05 0.41
C CYS A 24 7.60 -3.75 0.58
N THR A 25 6.93 -2.64 0.76
CA THR A 25 7.56 -1.33 0.94
C THR A 25 8.05 -1.07 2.36
N GLY A 26 7.62 -1.89 3.33
CA GLY A 26 8.17 -1.93 4.68
C GLY A 26 8.13 -0.64 5.48
N GLY A 27 7.24 0.29 5.16
CA GLY A 27 7.13 1.58 5.85
C GLY A 27 7.65 2.77 5.06
N LYS A 28 8.17 2.55 3.86
CA LYS A 28 8.74 3.64 3.03
C LYS A 28 7.68 4.65 2.61
N ILE A 29 6.45 4.22 2.36
CA ILE A 29 5.38 5.13 1.98
C ILE A 29 5.03 6.04 3.15
N ALA A 30 4.81 5.47 4.32
CA ALA A 30 4.52 6.26 5.53
C ALA A 30 5.67 7.23 5.83
N SER A 31 6.91 6.75 5.76
CA SER A 31 8.10 7.58 5.97
C SER A 31 8.15 8.75 4.98
N SER A 32 7.86 8.48 3.72
CA SER A 32 7.84 9.51 2.67
C SER A 32 6.77 10.57 2.94
N ILE A 33 5.59 10.14 3.37
CA ILE A 33 4.49 11.07 3.67
C ILE A 33 4.85 11.99 4.84
N VAL A 34 5.41 11.45 5.91
CA VAL A 34 5.73 12.27 7.09
C VAL A 34 6.90 13.21 6.85
N SER A 35 7.65 13.05 5.76
CA SER A 35 8.71 13.98 5.41
C SER A 35 8.18 15.32 4.92
N TYR A 36 6.90 15.41 4.54
CA TYR A 36 6.29 16.66 4.12
C TYR A 36 5.84 17.47 5.33
N GLU A 37 6.09 18.79 5.26
CA GLU A 37 5.65 19.69 6.32
C GLU A 37 4.13 19.68 6.42
N GLY A 38 3.61 19.61 7.63
CA GLY A 38 2.18 19.57 7.87
C GLY A 38 1.54 18.21 7.68
N ALA A 39 2.31 17.13 7.60
CA ALA A 39 1.75 15.79 7.44
C ALA A 39 0.75 15.43 8.54
N SER A 40 0.97 15.92 9.77
CA SER A 40 0.06 15.65 10.88
C SER A 40 -1.35 16.22 10.67
N ASP A 41 -1.53 17.13 9.73
CA ASP A 41 -2.84 17.69 9.44
C ASP A 41 -3.74 16.70 8.68
N PHE A 42 -3.16 15.72 8.00
CA PHE A 42 -3.95 14.80 7.18
C PHE A 42 -3.58 13.33 7.35
N PHE A 43 -2.34 13.02 7.71
CA PHE A 43 -1.89 11.63 7.79
C PHE A 43 -2.13 11.05 9.17
N LEU A 44 -3.01 10.06 9.25
CA LEU A 44 -3.39 9.42 10.52
C LEU A 44 -2.40 8.35 10.94
N GLY A 45 -1.78 7.68 9.99
CA GLY A 45 -0.85 6.61 10.29
C GLY A 45 -0.89 5.49 9.27
N GLY A 46 -0.15 4.43 9.56
CA GLY A 46 -0.09 3.29 8.67
C GLY A 46 0.20 2.00 9.41
N ILE A 47 0.02 0.89 8.70
CA ILE A 47 0.27 -0.45 9.20
C ILE A 47 1.20 -1.13 8.22
N VAL A 48 2.32 -1.66 8.72
CA VAL A 48 3.19 -2.52 7.94
C VAL A 48 2.76 -3.96 8.21
N SER A 49 1.98 -4.53 7.30
CA SER A 49 1.47 -5.90 7.40
C SER A 49 2.26 -6.81 6.46
N TYR A 50 3.51 -7.05 6.83
CA TYR A 50 4.46 -7.75 5.97
C TYR A 50 4.13 -9.23 5.79
N SER A 51 3.74 -9.90 6.87
CA SER A 51 3.40 -11.34 6.85
C SER A 51 1.96 -11.58 6.47
N VAL A 52 1.66 -12.79 6.01
CA VAL A 52 0.27 -13.22 5.78
C VAL A 52 -0.52 -13.13 7.09
N ASP A 53 0.07 -13.59 8.19
CA ASP A 53 -0.59 -13.58 9.49
C ASP A 53 -1.00 -12.15 9.91
N SER A 54 -0.12 -11.16 9.70
CA SER A 54 -0.44 -9.77 10.03
C SER A 54 -1.57 -9.22 9.15
N LYS A 55 -1.64 -9.63 7.89
CA LYS A 55 -2.74 -9.24 7.01
C LYS A 55 -4.07 -9.76 7.53
N ILE A 56 -4.09 -10.98 8.03
CA ILE A 56 -5.29 -11.60 8.58
C ILE A 56 -5.66 -10.96 9.92
N ARG A 57 -4.71 -10.91 10.85
CA ARG A 57 -4.99 -10.47 12.23
C ARG A 57 -5.22 -8.98 12.37
N ILE A 58 -4.44 -8.19 11.66
CA ILE A 58 -4.47 -6.73 11.83
C ILE A 58 -5.43 -6.08 10.85
N LEU A 59 -5.40 -6.53 9.58
CA LEU A 59 -6.25 -5.92 8.54
C LEU A 59 -7.56 -6.68 8.32
N ASN A 60 -7.79 -7.77 9.05
CA ASN A 60 -9.02 -8.57 8.97
C ASN A 60 -9.28 -9.15 7.58
N ILE A 61 -8.22 -9.52 6.87
CA ILE A 61 -8.35 -10.15 5.56
C ILE A 61 -8.68 -11.63 5.76
N ASP A 62 -9.70 -12.10 5.03
CA ASP A 62 -10.10 -13.51 5.07
C ASP A 62 -9.00 -14.36 4.44
N ASN A 63 -8.55 -15.39 5.18
CA ASN A 63 -7.53 -16.31 4.69
C ASN A 63 -7.96 -17.00 3.39
N GLN A 64 -9.24 -17.28 3.22
CA GLN A 64 -9.74 -17.90 1.99
C GLN A 64 -9.51 -17.03 0.77
N ARG A 65 -9.59 -15.71 0.93
CA ARG A 65 -9.33 -14.78 -0.17
C ARG A 65 -7.85 -14.76 -0.52
N ILE A 66 -6.98 -14.83 0.49
CA ILE A 66 -5.53 -14.92 0.27
C ILE A 66 -5.19 -16.22 -0.47
N GLU A 67 -5.80 -17.33 -0.09
CA GLU A 67 -5.58 -18.60 -0.77
C GLU A 67 -6.09 -18.58 -2.22
N LYS A 68 -7.23 -17.95 -2.45
CA LYS A 68 -7.84 -17.89 -3.78
C LYS A 68 -7.06 -16.98 -4.74
N TYR A 69 -6.67 -15.79 -4.31
CA TYR A 69 -6.10 -14.78 -5.17
C TYR A 69 -4.57 -14.66 -5.07
N GLY A 70 -3.99 -15.19 -4.00
CA GLY A 70 -2.58 -14.99 -3.71
C GLY A 70 -2.36 -13.68 -2.96
N VAL A 71 -1.35 -13.69 -2.10
CA VAL A 71 -1.04 -12.53 -1.24
C VAL A 71 -0.58 -11.32 -2.06
N VAL A 72 -0.04 -11.56 -3.27
CA VAL A 72 0.37 -10.51 -4.19
C VAL A 72 -0.63 -10.47 -5.34
N SER A 73 -1.64 -9.65 -5.19
CA SER A 73 -2.72 -9.51 -6.16
C SER A 73 -3.46 -8.19 -5.95
N GLY A 74 -4.17 -7.77 -6.99
CA GLY A 74 -5.02 -6.59 -6.89
C GLY A 74 -6.14 -6.78 -5.87
N GLU A 75 -6.71 -8.00 -5.80
CA GLU A 75 -7.75 -8.32 -4.85
C GLU A 75 -7.28 -8.16 -3.40
N ILE A 76 -6.07 -8.61 -3.09
CA ILE A 76 -5.55 -8.49 -1.73
C ILE A 76 -5.12 -7.05 -1.43
N ALA A 77 -4.59 -6.32 -2.43
CA ALA A 77 -4.34 -4.88 -2.24
C ALA A 77 -5.64 -4.15 -1.88
N LYS A 78 -6.76 -4.47 -2.54
CA LYS A 78 -8.07 -3.91 -2.19
C LYS A 78 -8.46 -4.24 -0.76
N GLU A 79 -8.32 -5.50 -0.35
CA GLU A 79 -8.65 -5.92 1.01
C GLU A 79 -7.79 -5.20 2.04
N MET A 80 -6.51 -5.00 1.74
CA MET A 80 -5.62 -4.24 2.61
C MET A 80 -6.09 -2.79 2.75
N SER A 81 -6.50 -2.17 1.64
CA SER A 81 -7.00 -0.79 1.68
C SER A 81 -8.27 -0.65 2.51
N ILE A 82 -9.16 -1.64 2.42
CA ILE A 82 -10.39 -1.66 3.22
C ILE A 82 -10.03 -1.81 4.70
N GLY A 83 -9.14 -2.74 5.02
CA GLY A 83 -8.75 -3.00 6.41
C GLY A 83 -8.12 -1.81 7.09
N VAL A 84 -7.17 -1.15 6.44
CA VAL A 84 -6.49 0.00 7.03
C VAL A 84 -7.42 1.22 7.13
N LYS A 85 -8.26 1.43 6.12
CA LYS A 85 -9.23 2.52 6.16
C LYS A 85 -10.18 2.36 7.35
N ASN A 86 -10.65 1.15 7.57
CA ASN A 86 -11.53 0.86 8.71
C ASN A 86 -10.83 1.03 10.06
N LYS A 87 -9.57 0.62 10.16
CA LYS A 87 -8.80 0.75 11.40
C LYS A 87 -8.60 2.20 11.81
N PHE A 88 -8.27 3.06 10.86
CA PHE A 88 -7.99 4.47 11.13
C PHE A 88 -9.21 5.37 10.96
N GLU A 89 -10.29 4.85 10.36
CA GLU A 89 -11.46 5.64 9.99
C GLU A 89 -11.05 6.84 9.13
N SER A 90 -10.13 6.59 8.20
CA SER A 90 -9.63 7.62 7.29
C SER A 90 -10.58 7.80 6.10
N ASP A 91 -10.48 8.95 5.44
CA ASP A 91 -11.23 9.21 4.22
C ASP A 91 -10.62 8.51 3.03
N ILE A 92 -9.30 8.44 3.00
CA ILE A 92 -8.52 7.83 1.92
C ILE A 92 -7.62 6.78 2.53
N SER A 93 -7.44 5.66 1.83
CA SER A 93 -6.38 4.72 2.17
C SER A 93 -5.64 4.28 0.93
N VAL A 94 -4.37 3.98 1.11
CA VAL A 94 -3.49 3.43 0.08
C VAL A 94 -2.91 2.12 0.61
N ALA A 95 -2.90 1.10 -0.22
CA ALA A 95 -2.32 -0.19 0.16
C ALA A 95 -1.39 -0.69 -0.94
N VAL A 96 -0.31 -1.35 -0.53
CA VAL A 96 0.70 -1.88 -1.47
C VAL A 96 1.10 -3.28 -1.04
N THR A 97 1.05 -4.21 -1.98
CA THR A 97 1.58 -5.57 -1.80
C THR A 97 2.37 -5.97 -3.04
N GLY A 98 3.42 -6.75 -2.88
CA GLY A 98 4.24 -7.09 -4.03
C GLY A 98 5.34 -8.09 -3.75
N ASN A 99 5.95 -8.56 -4.85
CA ASN A 99 7.11 -9.44 -4.88
C ASN A 99 8.32 -8.65 -5.34
N VAL A 100 9.06 -8.06 -4.41
CA VAL A 100 10.27 -7.29 -4.75
C VAL A 100 11.56 -8.04 -4.38
N GLY A 101 11.42 -9.23 -3.81
CA GLY A 101 12.56 -10.09 -3.48
C GLY A 101 13.03 -10.90 -4.66
N SER A 102 14.00 -11.79 -4.43
CA SER A 102 14.57 -12.67 -5.46
C SER A 102 13.66 -13.85 -5.78
N LYS A 103 12.66 -14.13 -4.94
CA LYS A 103 11.72 -15.24 -5.12
C LYS A 103 10.29 -14.72 -4.98
N SER A 104 9.36 -15.41 -5.65
CA SER A 104 7.95 -15.10 -5.50
C SER A 104 7.50 -15.33 -4.05
N ALA A 105 6.80 -14.35 -3.47
CA ALA A 105 6.33 -14.44 -2.09
C ALA A 105 5.23 -15.49 -1.90
N ASP A 106 4.42 -15.72 -2.93
CA ASP A 106 3.27 -16.62 -2.87
C ASP A 106 3.40 -17.82 -3.81
N GLY A 107 4.53 -17.95 -4.52
CA GLY A 107 4.75 -19.00 -5.50
C GLY A 107 3.90 -18.87 -6.77
N LYS A 108 3.11 -17.81 -6.88
CA LYS A 108 2.17 -17.63 -7.99
C LYS A 108 2.48 -16.39 -8.83
N SER A 109 2.83 -15.28 -8.18
CA SER A 109 3.06 -14.01 -8.85
C SER A 109 4.50 -13.89 -9.34
N ALA A 110 4.69 -13.20 -10.44
CA ALA A 110 6.02 -12.93 -10.97
C ALA A 110 6.80 -12.03 -10.01
N VAL A 111 8.09 -12.28 -9.87
CA VAL A 111 8.99 -11.41 -9.09
C VAL A 111 8.99 -10.02 -9.71
N GLY A 112 8.97 -9.01 -8.86
CA GLY A 112 8.93 -7.60 -9.28
C GLY A 112 7.54 -7.05 -9.52
N LYS A 113 6.51 -7.87 -9.34
CA LYS A 113 5.12 -7.43 -9.50
C LYS A 113 4.64 -6.75 -8.21
N VAL A 114 4.09 -5.55 -8.35
CA VAL A 114 3.55 -4.77 -7.22
C VAL A 114 2.15 -4.33 -7.57
N PHE A 115 1.24 -4.46 -6.61
CA PHE A 115 -0.14 -4.00 -6.75
C PHE A 115 -0.40 -2.90 -5.74
N ILE A 116 -1.04 -1.83 -6.22
CA ILE A 116 -1.39 -0.66 -5.42
C ILE A 116 -2.91 -0.52 -5.46
N ALA A 117 -3.51 -0.25 -4.31
CA ALA A 117 -4.94 0.07 -4.23
C ALA A 117 -5.12 1.43 -3.57
N ILE A 118 -6.03 2.24 -4.10
CA ILE A 118 -6.44 3.50 -3.49
C ILE A 118 -7.95 3.42 -3.26
N ASN A 119 -8.35 3.65 -2.03
CA ASN A 119 -9.73 3.56 -1.59
C ASN A 119 -10.21 4.95 -1.17
N PHE A 120 -11.20 5.50 -1.88
CA PHE A 120 -11.74 6.83 -1.62
C PHE A 120 -13.19 6.91 -2.10
N LYS A 121 -14.09 7.42 -1.27
CA LYS A 121 -15.52 7.63 -1.60
C LYS A 121 -16.19 6.38 -2.15
N ASN A 122 -16.06 5.26 -1.48
CA ASN A 122 -16.69 3.98 -1.88
C ASN A 122 -16.18 3.43 -3.21
N LYS A 123 -15.05 3.95 -3.70
CA LYS A 123 -14.41 3.48 -4.93
C LYS A 123 -13.00 3.02 -4.62
N ILE A 124 -12.63 1.84 -5.13
CA ILE A 124 -11.28 1.31 -4.98
C ILE A 124 -10.70 1.09 -6.37
N ASP A 125 -9.64 1.80 -6.69
CA ASP A 125 -8.89 1.61 -7.93
C ASP A 125 -7.62 0.84 -7.63
N THR A 126 -7.20 -0.02 -8.56
CA THR A 126 -5.97 -0.79 -8.42
C THR A 126 -5.09 -0.64 -9.64
N TRP A 127 -3.79 -0.73 -9.41
CA TRP A 127 -2.78 -0.69 -10.45
C TRP A 127 -1.79 -1.82 -10.23
N ALA A 128 -1.33 -2.42 -11.33
CA ALA A 128 -0.23 -3.38 -11.32
C ALA A 128 1.00 -2.69 -11.91
N VAL A 129 2.12 -2.77 -11.19
CA VAL A 129 3.36 -2.11 -11.59
C VAL A 129 4.47 -3.15 -11.59
N SER A 130 5.36 -3.08 -12.58
CA SER A 130 6.58 -3.89 -12.58
C SER A 130 7.66 -3.15 -11.80
N TYR A 131 8.17 -3.79 -10.76
CA TYR A 131 9.16 -3.21 -9.87
C TYR A 131 10.57 -3.74 -10.11
N THR A 132 10.71 -4.72 -10.99
CA THR A 132 11.99 -5.39 -11.25
C THR A 132 13.08 -4.40 -11.65
N HIS A 133 12.75 -3.47 -12.54
CA HIS A 133 13.70 -2.46 -13.02
C HIS A 133 14.17 -1.55 -11.90
N LEU A 134 13.24 -1.07 -11.07
CA LEU A 134 13.58 -0.20 -9.93
C LEU A 134 14.42 -0.94 -8.91
N ARG A 135 14.11 -2.21 -8.67
CA ARG A 135 14.87 -3.04 -7.73
C ARG A 135 16.32 -3.22 -8.17
N ALA A 136 16.52 -3.51 -9.45
CA ALA A 136 17.86 -3.65 -10.02
C ALA A 136 18.65 -2.35 -9.90
N HIS A 137 18.00 -1.22 -10.15
CA HIS A 137 18.63 0.11 -10.03
C HIS A 137 19.05 0.39 -8.60
N GLU A 138 18.18 0.13 -7.62
CA GLU A 138 18.50 0.30 -6.21
C GLU A 138 19.71 -0.53 -5.78
N THR A 139 19.78 -1.77 -6.25
CA THR A 139 20.89 -2.66 -5.94
C THR A 139 22.20 -2.10 -6.47
N THR A 140 22.18 -1.48 -7.64
CA THR A 140 23.35 -0.89 -8.27
C THR A 140 23.86 0.32 -7.50
N ASP A 141 22.96 1.10 -6.95
CA ASP A 141 23.29 2.32 -6.20
C ASP A 141 23.85 2.05 -4.82
N ASN A 142 23.70 0.86 -4.32
CA ASN A 142 24.23 0.44 -3.04
C ASN A 142 25.63 -0.15 -3.20
#